data_de8b76cd224ce7076d55d245322d31bb
#
_entry.id   de8b76cd224ce7076d55d245322d31bb
#
_cell.length_a   1.000
_cell.length_b   1.000
_cell.length_c   1.000
_cell.angle_alpha   90.00
_cell.angle_beta   90.00
_cell.angle_gamma   90.00
#
_symmetry.space_group_name_H-M   'P 1'
#
loop_
_entity.id
_entity.type
_entity.pdbx_description
1 polymer ?
#
loop_
_entity_poly.entity_id
_entity_poly.type
_entity_poly.pdbx_seq_one_letter_code
_entity_poly.pdbx_strand_id
1 'polypeptide(L)'
;MYETNSYDIAIIGTGPAGISAAINAAIRKKKFILFGSENLSAKVERSHLISNYPALPEISGKELNERLAAHLKQMDIVITAERITGVYNMGKYFMLLADQKEYKADAVILATGAQTVKEIKGERELLGRGVSYCATCDGNFYKDKTIAVISDNKESEEEVDFLAGLARKVYFYPSYKTDYSKENVEHLTSPAVSVDGERHADGITLKDGAHIAVDGVFFLKQSVSADVLLGGLEMSNGSIAVDRDMSTNIKGCFACGDCTGKPYQIAKAIGEGNTALHSAITYLSALKSKIE
;
A
#
# COMPACT_ATOMS: atom_id res chain seq x y z
N MET A 1 21.17 -4.66 20.18
CA MET A 1 20.85 -3.31 19.62
C MET A 1 20.39 -3.58 18.19
N TYR A 2 19.09 -3.50 17.91
CA TYR A 2 18.60 -3.61 16.54
C TYR A 2 19.09 -2.39 15.79
N GLU A 3 19.88 -2.59 14.73
CA GLU A 3 20.19 -1.49 13.80
C GLU A 3 18.86 -0.99 13.23
N THR A 4 18.37 0.12 13.75
CA THR A 4 17.20 0.78 13.18
C THR A 4 17.61 1.28 11.81
N ASN A 5 17.09 0.64 10.75
CA ASN A 5 17.25 1.11 9.37
C ASN A 5 16.64 2.51 9.27
N SER A 6 17.48 3.53 9.42
CA SER A 6 17.07 4.94 9.41
C SER A 6 17.37 5.57 8.06
N TYR A 7 16.40 6.28 7.51
CA TYR A 7 16.43 6.93 6.21
C TYR A 7 16.05 8.40 6.32
N ASP A 8 16.52 9.22 5.40
CA ASP A 8 16.03 10.59 5.26
C ASP A 8 14.57 10.55 4.77
N ILE A 9 14.27 9.66 3.80
CA ILE A 9 12.96 9.59 3.12
C ILE A 9 12.56 8.14 2.92
N ALA A 10 11.30 7.80 3.27
CA ALA A 10 10.66 6.57 2.84
C ALA A 10 9.65 6.89 1.72
N ILE A 11 9.74 6.15 0.61
CA ILE A 11 8.85 6.27 -0.55
C ILE A 11 8.01 5.00 -0.61
N ILE A 12 6.69 5.11 -0.56
CA ILE A 12 5.77 3.97 -0.56
C ILE A 12 5.02 3.91 -1.88
N GLY A 13 5.38 2.96 -2.72
CA GLY A 13 4.80 2.70 -4.03
C GLY A 13 5.79 2.81 -5.18
N THR A 14 5.77 1.82 -6.08
CA THR A 14 6.63 1.68 -7.27
C THR A 14 5.89 2.00 -8.57
N GLY A 15 4.81 2.79 -8.49
CA GLY A 15 4.20 3.41 -9.65
C GLY A 15 5.02 4.59 -10.20
N PRO A 16 4.59 5.21 -11.32
CA PRO A 16 5.32 6.32 -11.94
C PRO A 16 5.67 7.46 -11.00
N ALA A 17 4.80 7.76 -10.02
CA ALA A 17 5.04 8.81 -9.02
C ALA A 17 6.19 8.46 -8.06
N GLY A 18 6.15 7.26 -7.46
CA GLY A 18 7.19 6.81 -6.53
C GLY A 18 8.54 6.62 -7.22
N ILE A 19 8.54 6.10 -8.46
CA ILE A 19 9.75 5.97 -9.28
C ILE A 19 10.36 7.35 -9.55
N SER A 20 9.53 8.35 -9.93
CA SER A 20 9.99 9.72 -10.13
C SER A 20 10.62 10.31 -8.86
N ALA A 21 9.97 10.10 -7.70
CA ALA A 21 10.52 10.52 -6.42
C ALA A 21 11.85 9.83 -6.12
N ALA A 22 11.96 8.51 -6.31
CA ALA A 22 13.17 7.73 -6.04
C ALA A 22 14.36 8.15 -6.92
N ILE A 23 14.15 8.34 -8.22
CA ILE A 23 15.18 8.82 -9.16
C ILE A 23 15.72 10.17 -8.69
N ASN A 24 14.84 11.10 -8.34
CA ASN A 24 15.26 12.42 -7.88
C ASN A 24 15.90 12.37 -6.48
N ALA A 25 15.51 11.44 -5.61
CA ALA A 25 16.19 11.20 -4.32
C ALA A 25 17.62 10.73 -4.53
N ALA A 26 17.86 9.80 -5.46
CA ALA A 26 19.19 9.32 -5.82
C ALA A 26 20.06 10.45 -6.37
N ILE A 27 19.55 11.23 -7.34
CA ILE A 27 20.27 12.42 -7.89
C ILE A 27 20.65 13.41 -6.79
N ARG A 28 19.77 13.61 -5.81
CA ARG A 28 20.00 14.50 -4.66
C ARG A 28 20.80 13.85 -3.53
N LYS A 29 21.31 12.62 -3.73
CA LYS A 29 22.14 11.88 -2.76
C LYS A 29 21.48 11.78 -1.37
N LYS A 30 20.15 11.58 -1.33
CA LYS A 30 19.43 11.33 -0.08
C LYS A 30 19.51 9.86 0.27
N LYS A 31 19.58 9.57 1.56
CA LYS A 31 19.42 8.19 2.04
C LYS A 31 17.93 7.87 2.06
N PHE A 32 17.45 7.11 1.08
CA PHE A 32 16.03 6.76 0.96
C PHE A 32 15.84 5.26 0.86
N ILE A 33 14.59 4.84 1.09
CA ILE A 33 14.11 3.49 0.85
C ILE A 33 12.84 3.57 -0.02
N LEU A 34 12.76 2.68 -1.03
CA LEU A 34 11.63 2.57 -1.94
C LEU A 34 10.92 1.25 -1.70
N PHE A 35 9.69 1.31 -1.19
CA PHE A 35 8.85 0.14 -0.96
C PHE A 35 7.86 -0.07 -2.09
N GLY A 36 7.66 -1.32 -2.50
CA GLY A 36 6.63 -1.71 -3.46
C GLY A 36 6.98 -2.96 -4.25
N SER A 37 6.21 -3.20 -5.31
CA SER A 37 6.40 -4.36 -6.18
C SER A 37 7.61 -4.19 -7.10
N GLU A 38 8.43 -5.24 -7.24
CA GLU A 38 9.50 -5.31 -8.24
C GLU A 38 8.96 -5.30 -9.68
N ASN A 39 7.73 -5.76 -9.87
CA ASN A 39 7.03 -5.71 -11.15
C ASN A 39 6.45 -4.31 -11.47
N LEU A 40 6.77 -3.32 -10.64
CA LEU A 40 6.32 -1.93 -10.74
C LEU A 40 4.79 -1.79 -10.71
N SER A 41 4.20 -1.12 -11.70
CA SER A 41 2.79 -0.79 -11.70
C SER A 41 1.97 -1.71 -12.59
N ALA A 42 1.22 -2.63 -12.01
CA ALA A 42 0.27 -3.48 -12.74
C ALA A 42 -0.81 -2.66 -13.47
N LYS A 43 -1.16 -1.46 -12.97
CA LYS A 43 -2.09 -0.55 -13.64
C LYS A 43 -1.50 -0.01 -14.94
N VAL A 44 -0.22 0.38 -14.93
CA VAL A 44 0.49 0.82 -16.14
C VAL A 44 0.63 -0.34 -17.12
N GLU A 45 1.05 -1.52 -16.65
CA GLU A 45 1.27 -2.71 -17.48
C GLU A 45 0.05 -3.11 -18.31
N ARG A 46 -1.17 -2.96 -17.75
CA ARG A 46 -2.43 -3.27 -18.44
C ARG A 46 -2.78 -2.29 -19.56
N SER A 47 -2.06 -1.18 -19.72
CA SER A 47 -2.31 -0.21 -20.78
C SER A 47 -1.75 -0.71 -22.10
N HIS A 48 -2.62 -1.05 -23.05
CA HIS A 48 -2.18 -1.56 -24.36
C HIS A 48 -1.43 -0.52 -25.18
N LEU A 49 -1.87 0.74 -25.12
CA LEU A 49 -1.28 1.85 -25.84
C LEU A 49 -1.34 3.12 -25.01
N ILE A 50 -0.21 3.80 -24.85
CA ILE A 50 -0.06 5.09 -24.19
C ILE A 50 0.41 6.07 -25.26
N SER A 51 -0.47 6.96 -25.71
CA SER A 51 -0.18 7.94 -26.77
C SER A 51 -0.01 9.37 -26.25
N ASN A 52 -0.32 9.59 -24.96
CA ASN A 52 -0.33 10.91 -24.35
C ASN A 52 0.83 11.15 -23.35
N TYR A 53 1.87 10.31 -23.41
CA TYR A 53 3.08 10.55 -22.62
C TYR A 53 4.13 11.25 -23.49
N PRO A 54 4.54 12.50 -23.15
CA PRO A 54 5.48 13.27 -23.97
C PRO A 54 6.80 12.52 -24.24
N ALA A 55 7.31 12.62 -25.44
CA ALA A 55 8.51 11.96 -25.94
C ALA A 55 8.46 10.43 -26.09
N LEU A 56 7.36 9.78 -25.70
CA LEU A 56 7.14 8.34 -25.91
C LEU A 56 5.77 8.11 -26.54
N PRO A 57 5.58 8.49 -27.83
CA PRO A 57 4.33 8.24 -28.53
C PRO A 57 4.17 6.73 -28.76
N GLU A 58 2.94 6.25 -28.60
CA GLU A 58 2.55 4.87 -28.92
C GLU A 58 3.37 3.78 -28.20
N ILE A 59 3.69 4.00 -26.93
CA ILE A 59 4.35 3.00 -26.09
C ILE A 59 3.32 2.13 -25.37
N SER A 60 3.58 0.82 -25.25
CA SER A 60 2.76 -0.05 -24.39
C SER A 60 3.10 0.17 -22.92
N GLY A 61 2.15 -0.10 -22.02
CA GLY A 61 2.39 -0.03 -20.59
C GLY A 61 3.47 -1.00 -20.11
N LYS A 62 3.54 -2.19 -20.72
CA LYS A 62 4.60 -3.16 -20.46
C LYS A 62 5.98 -2.59 -20.81
N GLU A 63 6.14 -2.07 -22.01
CA GLU A 63 7.41 -1.47 -22.45
C GLU A 63 7.78 -0.25 -21.57
N LEU A 64 6.80 0.55 -21.16
CA LEU A 64 7.08 1.66 -20.26
C LEU A 64 7.60 1.17 -18.89
N ASN A 65 6.98 0.12 -18.29
CA ASN A 65 7.48 -0.48 -17.06
C ASN A 65 8.91 -1.05 -17.25
N GLU A 66 9.19 -1.72 -18.35
CA GLU A 66 10.54 -2.23 -18.66
C GLU A 66 11.58 -1.09 -18.72
N ARG A 67 11.24 0.04 -19.35
CA ARG A 67 12.12 1.22 -19.40
C ARG A 67 12.31 1.87 -18.04
N LEU A 68 11.26 1.94 -17.21
CA LEU A 68 11.34 2.45 -15.85
C LEU A 68 12.21 1.54 -14.99
N ALA A 69 12.05 0.22 -15.07
CA ALA A 69 12.88 -0.75 -14.36
C ALA A 69 14.35 -0.65 -14.78
N ALA A 70 14.62 -0.51 -16.07
CA ALA A 70 15.98 -0.32 -16.58
C ALA A 70 16.62 0.97 -16.04
N HIS A 71 15.84 2.06 -15.94
CA HIS A 71 16.32 3.33 -15.37
C HIS A 71 16.65 3.20 -13.88
N LEU A 72 15.79 2.55 -13.08
CA LEU A 72 16.10 2.28 -11.67
C LEU A 72 17.40 1.47 -11.53
N LYS A 73 17.55 0.41 -12.33
CA LYS A 73 18.76 -0.42 -12.33
C LYS A 73 20.01 0.37 -12.72
N GLN A 74 19.94 1.25 -13.73
CA GLN A 74 21.06 2.10 -14.14
C GLN A 74 21.52 3.06 -13.04
N MET A 75 20.63 3.40 -12.11
CA MET A 75 20.90 4.30 -10.99
C MET A 75 21.15 3.56 -9.68
N ASP A 76 21.31 2.23 -9.71
CA ASP A 76 21.48 1.36 -8.53
C ASP A 76 20.37 1.56 -7.47
N ILE A 77 19.15 1.90 -7.92
CA ILE A 77 17.98 2.04 -7.04
C ILE A 77 17.36 0.66 -6.81
N VAL A 78 17.35 0.23 -5.55
CA VAL A 78 16.79 -1.04 -5.13
C VAL A 78 15.36 -0.84 -4.63
N ILE A 79 14.45 -1.69 -5.08
CA ILE A 79 13.09 -1.79 -4.55
C ILE A 79 13.12 -2.75 -3.36
N THR A 80 12.57 -2.32 -2.24
CA THR A 80 12.29 -3.19 -1.09
C THR A 80 10.90 -3.80 -1.28
N ALA A 81 10.87 -5.06 -1.69
CA ALA A 81 9.63 -5.81 -1.98
C ALA A 81 8.93 -6.22 -0.66
N GLU A 82 8.66 -5.25 0.18
CA GLU A 82 7.96 -5.42 1.45
C GLU A 82 6.71 -4.54 1.45
N ARG A 83 5.63 -5.08 2.00
CA ARG A 83 4.37 -4.37 2.12
C ARG A 83 4.36 -3.56 3.41
N ILE A 84 4.18 -2.25 3.29
CA ILE A 84 3.97 -1.40 4.46
C ILE A 84 2.52 -1.56 4.94
N THR A 85 2.36 -2.01 6.18
CA THR A 85 1.06 -2.25 6.83
C THR A 85 0.63 -1.12 7.74
N GLY A 86 1.57 -0.25 8.14
CA GLY A 86 1.28 0.92 8.97
C GLY A 86 2.40 1.95 8.92
N VAL A 87 2.02 3.21 9.01
CA VAL A 87 2.93 4.36 9.15
C VAL A 87 2.51 5.17 10.36
N TYR A 88 3.42 5.41 11.28
CA TYR A 88 3.15 6.10 12.54
C TYR A 88 3.98 7.37 12.63
N ASN A 89 3.31 8.50 12.81
CA ASN A 89 3.97 9.78 13.07
C ASN A 89 4.42 9.84 14.53
N MET A 90 5.73 9.73 14.75
CA MET A 90 6.36 9.80 16.08
C MET A 90 6.78 11.23 16.47
N GLY A 91 6.30 12.23 15.75
CA GLY A 91 6.59 13.65 15.97
C GLY A 91 7.90 14.12 15.31
N LYS A 92 9.02 13.45 15.55
CA LYS A 92 10.34 13.79 14.98
C LYS A 92 10.70 12.94 13.75
N TYR A 93 10.06 11.82 13.57
CA TYR A 93 10.28 10.86 12.49
C TYR A 93 9.01 10.02 12.28
N PHE A 94 8.99 9.26 11.22
CA PHE A 94 7.96 8.25 10.95
C PHE A 94 8.52 6.85 11.21
N MET A 95 7.70 6.02 11.87
CA MET A 95 7.93 4.59 11.98
C MET A 95 7.07 3.89 10.94
N LEU A 96 7.67 3.06 10.11
CA LEU A 96 6.97 2.25 9.12
C LEU A 96 7.06 0.79 9.53
N LEU A 97 5.92 0.11 9.50
CA LEU A 97 5.85 -1.34 9.75
C LEU A 97 5.70 -2.08 8.42
N ALA A 98 6.57 -3.05 8.21
CA ALA A 98 6.52 -3.98 7.08
C ALA A 98 6.63 -5.40 7.65
N ASP A 99 5.51 -6.11 7.71
CA ASP A 99 5.43 -7.41 8.34
C ASP A 99 6.01 -7.40 9.78
N GLN A 100 7.16 -8.05 10.00
CA GLN A 100 7.84 -8.07 11.32
C GLN A 100 9.02 -7.09 11.40
N LYS A 101 9.21 -6.25 10.37
CA LYS A 101 10.31 -5.29 10.33
C LYS A 101 9.83 -3.87 10.55
N GLU A 102 10.69 -3.10 11.19
CA GLU A 102 10.48 -1.69 11.46
C GLU A 102 11.51 -0.85 10.70
N TYR A 103 11.03 0.24 10.10
CA TYR A 103 11.86 1.22 9.39
C TYR A 103 11.58 2.60 9.95
N LYS A 104 12.61 3.42 9.97
CA LYS A 104 12.52 4.81 10.42
C LYS A 104 12.85 5.75 9.27
N ALA A 105 12.05 6.80 9.09
CA ALA A 105 12.33 7.86 8.12
C ALA A 105 11.96 9.23 8.68
N ASP A 106 12.72 10.27 8.32
CA ASP A 106 12.44 11.64 8.74
C ASP A 106 11.33 12.28 7.91
N ALA A 107 11.10 11.79 6.69
CA ALA A 107 9.98 12.15 5.83
C ALA A 107 9.40 10.93 5.12
N VAL A 108 8.12 10.99 4.74
CA VAL A 108 7.42 9.94 4.00
C VAL A 108 6.76 10.52 2.75
N ILE A 109 6.88 9.80 1.62
CA ILE A 109 6.18 10.09 0.38
C ILE A 109 5.21 8.93 0.08
N LEU A 110 3.93 9.20 0.13
CA LEU A 110 2.87 8.27 -0.21
C LEU A 110 2.61 8.32 -1.72
N ALA A 111 3.02 7.27 -2.44
CA ALA A 111 2.80 7.10 -3.88
C ALA A 111 1.98 5.83 -4.16
N THR A 112 0.99 5.56 -3.30
CA THR A 112 0.26 4.29 -3.21
C THR A 112 -0.73 4.04 -4.35
N GLY A 113 -0.87 5.01 -5.27
CA GLY A 113 -1.82 4.91 -6.38
C GLY A 113 -3.28 5.11 -5.96
N ALA A 114 -4.20 4.94 -6.89
CA ALA A 114 -5.62 4.97 -6.59
C ALA A 114 -6.07 3.65 -5.97
N GLN A 115 -6.88 3.73 -4.93
CA GLN A 115 -7.51 2.55 -4.35
C GLN A 115 -8.40 1.86 -5.39
N THR A 116 -8.11 0.61 -5.71
CA THR A 116 -8.81 -0.15 -6.77
C THR A 116 -9.99 -0.96 -6.25
N VAL A 117 -9.99 -1.30 -4.97
CA VAL A 117 -11.03 -2.11 -4.33
C VAL A 117 -11.81 -1.24 -3.35
N LYS A 118 -13.14 -1.14 -3.58
CA LYS A 118 -14.03 -0.49 -2.61
C LYS A 118 -14.04 -1.25 -1.29
N GLU A 119 -14.00 -0.53 -0.20
CA GLU A 119 -14.30 -1.09 1.11
C GLU A 119 -15.76 -1.59 1.13
N ILE A 120 -15.96 -2.73 1.78
CA ILE A 120 -17.31 -3.24 2.02
C ILE A 120 -17.84 -2.68 3.35
N LYS A 121 -19.14 -2.73 3.55
CA LYS A 121 -19.77 -2.29 4.80
C LYS A 121 -19.18 -3.08 5.99
N GLY A 122 -18.88 -2.40 7.10
CA GLY A 122 -18.29 -3.00 8.30
C GLY A 122 -16.77 -3.17 8.25
N GLU A 123 -16.14 -3.10 7.07
CA GLU A 123 -14.68 -3.31 6.93
C GLU A 123 -13.87 -2.28 7.73
N ARG A 124 -14.18 -1.00 7.57
CA ARG A 124 -13.50 0.09 8.26
C ARG A 124 -13.97 0.24 9.71
N GLU A 125 -15.25 0.12 9.92
CA GLU A 125 -15.89 0.29 11.22
C GLU A 125 -15.37 -0.73 12.24
N LEU A 126 -15.04 -1.94 11.78
CA LEU A 126 -14.56 -3.04 12.62
C LEU A 126 -13.06 -3.28 12.56
N LEU A 127 -12.30 -2.39 11.89
CA LEU A 127 -10.83 -2.47 11.83
C LEU A 127 -10.23 -2.45 13.26
N GLY A 128 -9.33 -3.41 13.54
CA GLY A 128 -8.78 -3.64 14.88
C GLY A 128 -9.78 -4.27 15.87
N ARG A 129 -11.01 -4.53 15.42
CA ARG A 129 -12.07 -5.19 16.19
C ARG A 129 -12.63 -6.39 15.43
N GLY A 130 -11.75 -7.28 15.01
CA GLY A 130 -12.07 -8.47 14.25
C GLY A 130 -11.78 -8.34 12.74
N VAL A 131 -11.52 -7.14 12.22
CA VAL A 131 -11.03 -6.91 10.86
C VAL A 131 -9.56 -6.54 10.92
N SER A 132 -8.75 -7.11 10.01
CA SER A 132 -7.32 -6.82 9.87
C SER A 132 -6.91 -6.75 8.40
N TYR A 133 -5.85 -5.97 8.13
CA TYR A 133 -5.15 -5.91 6.85
C TYR A 133 -3.75 -6.55 6.91
N CYS A 134 -3.34 -7.07 8.07
CA CYS A 134 -2.01 -7.63 8.30
C CYS A 134 -2.13 -9.05 8.89
N ALA A 135 -1.82 -10.05 8.08
CA ALA A 135 -1.85 -11.44 8.51
C ALA A 135 -0.85 -11.73 9.63
N THR A 136 0.38 -11.26 9.48
CA THR A 136 1.48 -11.51 10.43
C THR A 136 1.34 -10.74 11.74
N CYS A 137 0.72 -9.53 11.70
CA CYS A 137 0.49 -8.71 12.89
C CYS A 137 -0.57 -9.33 13.81
N ASP A 138 -1.69 -9.74 13.23
CA ASP A 138 -2.89 -10.09 13.99
C ASP A 138 -3.24 -11.59 13.94
N GLY A 139 -2.64 -12.36 13.02
CA GLY A 139 -2.97 -13.77 12.79
C GLY A 139 -2.91 -14.63 14.07
N ASN A 140 -1.95 -14.38 14.95
CA ASN A 140 -1.80 -15.12 16.20
C ASN A 140 -2.99 -15.00 17.14
N PHE A 141 -3.79 -13.92 17.08
CA PHE A 141 -5.02 -13.76 17.87
C PHE A 141 -6.14 -14.69 17.41
N TYR A 142 -5.98 -15.30 16.23
CA TYR A 142 -6.99 -16.17 15.60
C TYR A 142 -6.55 -17.64 15.54
N LYS A 143 -5.57 -18.02 16.34
CA LYS A 143 -5.18 -19.41 16.51
C LYS A 143 -6.39 -20.24 16.94
N ASP A 144 -6.58 -21.40 16.26
CA ASP A 144 -7.68 -22.35 16.48
C ASP A 144 -9.10 -21.77 16.30
N LYS A 145 -9.21 -20.60 15.63
CA LYS A 145 -10.48 -19.91 15.32
C LYS A 145 -10.90 -20.11 13.86
N THR A 146 -12.11 -19.70 13.55
CA THR A 146 -12.63 -19.65 12.18
C THR A 146 -12.48 -18.23 11.64
N ILE A 147 -11.85 -18.05 10.48
CA ILE A 147 -11.62 -16.73 9.89
C ILE A 147 -12.08 -16.69 8.44
N ALA A 148 -12.37 -15.48 7.95
CA ALA A 148 -12.48 -15.21 6.53
C ALA A 148 -11.25 -14.48 6.03
N VAL A 149 -10.79 -14.83 4.83
CA VAL A 149 -9.68 -14.15 4.15
C VAL A 149 -10.16 -13.73 2.77
N ILE A 150 -10.08 -12.45 2.49
CA ILE A 150 -10.47 -11.84 1.20
C ILE A 150 -9.22 -11.24 0.58
N SER A 151 -8.84 -11.73 -0.60
CA SER A 151 -7.62 -11.29 -1.29
C SER A 151 -7.88 -10.85 -2.71
N ASP A 152 -7.18 -9.80 -3.15
CA ASP A 152 -7.26 -9.26 -4.50
C ASP A 152 -5.99 -9.50 -5.34
N ASN A 153 -4.99 -10.21 -4.77
CA ASN A 153 -3.74 -10.48 -5.46
C ASN A 153 -3.17 -11.86 -5.10
N LYS A 154 -2.49 -12.48 -6.06
CA LYS A 154 -1.91 -13.81 -5.89
C LYS A 154 -0.68 -13.80 -4.97
N GLU A 155 0.02 -12.70 -4.88
CA GLU A 155 1.23 -12.55 -4.05
C GLU A 155 0.93 -12.72 -2.56
N SER A 156 -0.32 -12.50 -2.14
CA SER A 156 -0.74 -12.71 -0.75
C SER A 156 -1.07 -14.17 -0.38
N GLU A 157 -0.89 -15.14 -1.28
CA GLU A 157 -1.15 -16.56 -0.96
C GLU A 157 -0.22 -17.10 0.14
N GLU A 158 0.99 -16.56 0.29
CA GLU A 158 1.87 -16.89 1.43
C GLU A 158 1.26 -16.44 2.76
N GLU A 159 0.62 -15.26 2.79
CA GLU A 159 -0.10 -14.77 3.97
C GLU A 159 -1.36 -15.62 4.25
N VAL A 160 -2.05 -16.09 3.20
CA VAL A 160 -3.18 -17.03 3.34
C VAL A 160 -2.70 -18.35 3.95
N ASP A 161 -1.55 -18.87 3.48
CA ASP A 161 -0.97 -20.10 3.99
C ASP A 161 -0.55 -19.97 5.46
N PHE A 162 0.05 -18.84 5.83
CA PHE A 162 0.37 -18.51 7.22
C PHE A 162 -0.88 -18.51 8.11
N LEU A 163 -1.95 -17.81 7.69
CA LEU A 163 -3.22 -17.78 8.43
C LEU A 163 -3.87 -19.16 8.53
N ALA A 164 -3.83 -19.95 7.45
CA ALA A 164 -4.34 -21.30 7.44
C ALA A 164 -3.52 -22.25 8.33
N GLY A 165 -2.24 -21.96 8.57
CA GLY A 165 -1.40 -22.67 9.54
C GLY A 165 -1.79 -22.39 11.01
N LEU A 166 -2.46 -21.27 11.28
CA LEU A 166 -2.88 -20.86 12.63
C LEU A 166 -4.36 -21.19 12.89
N ALA A 167 -5.23 -20.90 11.94
CA ALA A 167 -6.67 -21.00 12.11
C ALA A 167 -7.18 -22.44 12.04
N ARG A 168 -8.27 -22.72 12.76
CA ARG A 168 -8.99 -23.99 12.66
C ARG A 168 -9.65 -24.15 11.29
N LYS A 169 -10.23 -23.05 10.75
CA LYS A 169 -10.90 -23.01 9.44
C LYS A 169 -10.73 -21.65 8.82
N VAL A 170 -10.49 -21.63 7.51
CA VAL A 170 -10.38 -20.41 6.69
C VAL A 170 -11.43 -20.47 5.60
N TYR A 171 -12.28 -19.45 5.52
CA TYR A 171 -13.10 -19.17 4.35
C TYR A 171 -12.34 -18.18 3.45
N PHE A 172 -11.90 -18.65 2.27
CA PHE A 172 -11.04 -17.86 1.39
C PHE A 172 -11.79 -17.40 0.15
N TYR A 173 -11.82 -16.08 -0.07
CA TYR A 173 -12.32 -15.47 -1.30
C TYR A 173 -11.18 -14.82 -2.06
N PRO A 174 -10.58 -15.49 -3.08
CA PRO A 174 -9.71 -14.85 -4.06
C PRO A 174 -10.53 -14.14 -5.13
N SER A 175 -10.25 -12.85 -5.42
CA SER A 175 -10.86 -12.17 -6.57
C SER A 175 -10.07 -12.41 -7.87
N TYR A 176 -9.19 -13.41 -7.87
CA TYR A 176 -8.33 -13.84 -8.98
C TYR A 176 -8.38 -15.37 -9.13
N LYS A 177 -7.81 -15.89 -10.22
CA LYS A 177 -7.71 -17.35 -10.41
C LYS A 177 -6.56 -17.90 -9.58
N THR A 178 -6.84 -18.92 -8.80
CA THR A 178 -5.85 -19.61 -7.97
C THR A 178 -6.07 -21.12 -7.97
N ASP A 179 -4.98 -21.85 -7.82
CA ASP A 179 -4.96 -23.28 -7.58
C ASP A 179 -4.60 -23.59 -6.09
N TYR A 180 -4.50 -22.54 -5.26
CA TYR A 180 -4.20 -22.70 -3.83
C TYR A 180 -5.25 -23.55 -3.14
N SER A 181 -4.82 -24.56 -2.39
CA SER A 181 -5.67 -25.48 -1.67
C SER A 181 -5.01 -25.98 -0.40
N LYS A 182 -5.77 -26.09 0.69
CA LYS A 182 -5.34 -26.64 1.97
C LYS A 182 -6.54 -27.28 2.66
N GLU A 183 -6.33 -28.31 3.48
CA GLU A 183 -7.42 -29.12 4.08
C GLU A 183 -8.43 -28.29 4.87
N ASN A 184 -7.96 -27.25 5.61
CA ASN A 184 -8.82 -26.39 6.42
C ASN A 184 -9.26 -25.10 5.70
N VAL A 185 -9.01 -24.98 4.38
CA VAL A 185 -9.39 -23.81 3.57
C VAL A 185 -10.56 -24.17 2.66
N GLU A 186 -11.65 -23.42 2.79
CA GLU A 186 -12.83 -23.51 1.94
C GLU A 186 -12.91 -22.26 1.06
N HIS A 187 -12.96 -22.47 -0.26
CA HIS A 187 -13.07 -21.37 -1.22
C HIS A 187 -14.50 -20.86 -1.32
N LEU A 188 -14.65 -19.55 -1.13
CA LEU A 188 -15.92 -18.86 -1.37
C LEU A 188 -16.07 -18.54 -2.86
N THR A 189 -17.22 -18.81 -3.41
CA THR A 189 -17.58 -18.53 -4.81
C THR A 189 -18.28 -17.18 -4.99
N SER A 190 -18.83 -16.62 -3.91
CA SER A 190 -19.53 -15.34 -3.89
C SER A 190 -18.72 -14.33 -3.07
N PRO A 191 -18.57 -13.06 -3.55
CA PRO A 191 -17.83 -12.04 -2.80
C PRO A 191 -18.58 -11.63 -1.54
N ALA A 192 -17.85 -11.28 -0.49
CA ALA A 192 -18.41 -10.64 0.67
C ALA A 192 -18.86 -9.20 0.32
N VAL A 193 -20.01 -8.79 0.87
CA VAL A 193 -20.58 -7.45 0.71
C VAL A 193 -20.65 -6.69 2.02
N SER A 194 -20.55 -7.38 3.16
CA SER A 194 -20.40 -6.78 4.48
C SER A 194 -19.58 -7.66 5.41
N VAL A 195 -18.94 -7.01 6.37
CA VAL A 195 -18.51 -7.62 7.63
C VAL A 195 -19.57 -7.28 8.66
N ASP A 196 -20.02 -8.28 9.38
CA ASP A 196 -21.11 -8.17 10.33
C ASP A 196 -20.57 -8.16 11.75
N GLY A 197 -21.32 -7.53 12.66
CA GLY A 197 -20.98 -7.37 14.07
C GLY A 197 -21.19 -5.93 14.57
N GLU A 198 -21.46 -5.75 15.85
CA GLU A 198 -21.64 -4.42 16.45
C GLU A 198 -20.36 -3.89 17.09
N ARG A 199 -19.75 -4.66 17.98
CA ARG A 199 -18.54 -4.29 18.72
C ARG A 199 -17.30 -4.99 18.18
N HIS A 200 -17.50 -6.15 17.59
CA HIS A 200 -16.47 -7.03 17.05
C HIS A 200 -17.03 -7.72 15.81
N ALA A 201 -16.17 -8.06 14.84
CA ALA A 201 -16.60 -8.86 13.70
C ALA A 201 -17.01 -10.26 14.19
N ASP A 202 -18.20 -10.71 13.81
CA ASP A 202 -18.75 -12.02 14.15
C ASP A 202 -19.22 -12.80 12.90
N GLY A 203 -19.18 -12.18 11.73
CA GLY A 203 -19.55 -12.81 10.47
C GLY A 203 -19.25 -11.99 9.25
N ILE A 204 -19.52 -12.59 8.09
CA ILE A 204 -19.54 -11.94 6.78
C ILE A 204 -20.86 -12.28 6.07
N THR A 205 -21.42 -11.32 5.34
CA THR A 205 -22.52 -11.55 4.43
C THR A 205 -22.00 -11.55 2.99
N LEU A 206 -22.36 -12.58 2.24
CA LEU A 206 -21.98 -12.74 0.84
C LEU A 206 -23.03 -12.09 -0.09
N LYS A 207 -22.64 -11.82 -1.32
CA LYS A 207 -23.51 -11.20 -2.34
C LYS A 207 -24.73 -12.05 -2.68
N ASP A 208 -24.65 -13.36 -2.54
CA ASP A 208 -25.78 -14.30 -2.75
C ASP A 208 -26.73 -14.36 -1.54
N GLY A 209 -26.46 -13.62 -0.48
CA GLY A 209 -27.24 -13.55 0.75
C GLY A 209 -26.85 -14.56 1.81
N ALA A 210 -25.86 -15.42 1.57
CA ALA A 210 -25.36 -16.34 2.58
C ALA A 210 -24.63 -15.56 3.70
N HIS A 211 -24.87 -15.96 4.94
CA HIS A 211 -24.15 -15.45 6.12
C HIS A 211 -23.21 -16.54 6.64
N ILE A 212 -21.97 -16.16 6.90
CA ILE A 212 -20.93 -17.05 7.42
C ILE A 212 -20.39 -16.48 8.73
N ALA A 213 -20.58 -17.22 9.83
CA ALA A 213 -20.03 -16.84 11.12
C ALA A 213 -18.51 -17.04 11.13
N VAL A 214 -17.77 -16.00 11.53
CA VAL A 214 -16.31 -16.02 11.65
C VAL A 214 -15.86 -15.20 12.87
N ASP A 215 -14.74 -15.58 13.45
CA ASP A 215 -14.12 -14.87 14.58
C ASP A 215 -13.30 -13.64 14.12
N GLY A 216 -12.96 -13.57 12.84
CA GLY A 216 -12.23 -12.45 12.26
C GLY A 216 -12.17 -12.50 10.74
N VAL A 217 -11.87 -11.34 10.15
CA VAL A 217 -11.82 -11.13 8.70
C VAL A 217 -10.51 -10.46 8.33
N PHE A 218 -9.76 -11.08 7.42
CA PHE A 218 -8.50 -10.54 6.90
C PHE A 218 -8.70 -10.09 5.45
N PHE A 219 -8.37 -8.83 5.20
CA PHE A 219 -8.36 -8.26 3.84
C PHE A 219 -6.91 -8.15 3.36
N LEU A 220 -6.48 -9.09 2.55
CA LEU A 220 -5.15 -9.10 1.94
C LEU A 220 -5.22 -8.38 0.59
N LYS A 221 -5.23 -7.06 0.65
CA LYS A 221 -5.34 -6.18 -0.52
C LYS A 221 -3.96 -5.72 -0.98
N GLN A 222 -3.78 -5.57 -2.28
CA GLN A 222 -2.55 -5.05 -2.87
C GLN A 222 -2.23 -3.62 -2.39
N SER A 223 -3.26 -2.82 -2.12
CA SER A 223 -3.11 -1.50 -1.52
C SER A 223 -4.17 -1.26 -0.46
N VAL A 224 -3.73 -0.84 0.71
CA VAL A 224 -4.59 -0.33 1.79
C VAL A 224 -4.84 1.15 1.55
N SER A 225 -6.01 1.66 1.96
CA SER A 225 -6.28 3.09 1.83
C SER A 225 -5.25 3.91 2.62
N ALA A 226 -4.86 5.05 2.07
CA ALA A 226 -3.76 5.84 2.62
C ALA A 226 -4.05 6.36 4.05
N ASP A 227 -5.32 6.66 4.37
CA ASP A 227 -5.76 7.11 5.69
C ASP A 227 -5.83 5.98 6.72
N VAL A 228 -5.91 4.72 6.26
CA VAL A 228 -5.69 3.54 7.11
C VAL A 228 -4.20 3.31 7.33
N LEU A 229 -3.39 3.49 6.28
CA LEU A 229 -1.94 3.32 6.35
C LEU A 229 -1.30 4.35 7.29
N LEU A 230 -1.74 5.60 7.22
CA LEU A 230 -1.31 6.67 8.11
C LEU A 230 -2.54 7.39 8.66
N GLY A 231 -2.90 7.08 9.90
CA GLY A 231 -4.05 7.69 10.57
C GLY A 231 -3.93 9.22 10.67
N GLY A 232 -5.07 9.90 10.51
CA GLY A 232 -5.14 11.37 10.60
C GLY A 232 -4.84 12.12 9.30
N LEU A 233 -4.66 11.42 8.17
CA LEU A 233 -4.60 12.08 6.86
C LEU A 233 -5.94 12.71 6.51
N GLU A 234 -5.91 13.97 6.05
CA GLU A 234 -7.08 14.61 5.47
C GLU A 234 -7.35 14.05 4.07
N MET A 235 -8.61 13.64 3.88
CA MET A 235 -9.09 13.08 2.63
C MET A 235 -10.08 14.03 1.95
N SER A 236 -9.98 14.17 0.65
CA SER A 236 -10.93 14.93 -0.17
C SER A 236 -11.40 14.07 -1.34
N ASN A 237 -12.71 13.81 -1.42
CA ASN A 237 -13.33 12.98 -2.47
C ASN A 237 -12.66 11.61 -2.65
N GLY A 238 -12.27 10.96 -1.53
CA GLY A 238 -11.64 9.64 -1.54
C GLY A 238 -10.15 9.65 -1.95
N SER A 239 -9.52 10.81 -1.99
CA SER A 239 -8.10 10.99 -2.30
C SER A 239 -7.42 11.76 -1.17
N ILE A 240 -6.10 11.62 -1.05
CA ILE A 240 -5.33 12.38 -0.05
C ILE A 240 -5.37 13.86 -0.43
N ALA A 241 -5.77 14.71 0.52
CA ALA A 241 -5.72 16.16 0.34
C ALA A 241 -4.25 16.63 0.40
N VAL A 242 -3.81 17.32 -0.65
CA VAL A 242 -2.47 17.90 -0.74
C VAL A 242 -2.54 19.34 -1.23
N ASP A 243 -1.54 20.13 -0.85
CA ASP A 243 -1.33 21.46 -1.42
C ASP A 243 -0.56 21.40 -2.75
N ARG A 244 -0.15 22.57 -3.29
CA ARG A 244 0.61 22.64 -4.56
C ARG A 244 2.00 22.03 -4.47
N ASP A 245 2.53 21.92 -3.27
CA ASP A 245 3.84 21.34 -2.97
C ASP A 245 3.75 19.87 -2.61
N MET A 246 2.58 19.24 -2.86
CA MET A 246 2.30 17.83 -2.52
C MET A 246 2.38 17.54 -1.01
N SER A 247 2.33 18.56 -0.14
CA SER A 247 2.31 18.39 1.30
C SER A 247 0.91 18.00 1.77
N THR A 248 0.85 17.05 2.69
CA THR A 248 -0.39 16.67 3.39
C THR A 248 -0.58 17.55 4.65
N ASN A 249 -1.69 17.38 5.35
CA ASN A 249 -1.90 17.99 6.68
C ASN A 249 -0.91 17.46 7.74
N ILE A 250 -0.25 16.33 7.49
CA ILE A 250 0.74 15.73 8.40
C ILE A 250 2.14 16.19 8.02
N LYS A 251 2.76 16.97 8.90
CA LYS A 251 4.08 17.55 8.67
C LYS A 251 5.14 16.49 8.41
N GLY A 252 5.88 16.61 7.30
CA GLY A 252 6.88 15.64 6.84
C GLY A 252 6.29 14.47 6.04
N CYS A 253 4.96 14.45 5.86
CA CYS A 253 4.29 13.52 4.98
C CYS A 253 3.83 14.22 3.71
N PHE A 254 4.18 13.64 2.57
CA PHE A 254 3.85 14.10 1.22
C PHE A 254 3.09 13.00 0.49
N ALA A 255 2.26 13.36 -0.49
CA ALA A 255 1.58 12.38 -1.31
C ALA A 255 1.59 12.78 -2.79
N CYS A 256 1.63 11.79 -3.69
CA CYS A 256 1.75 12.05 -5.12
C CYS A 256 1.18 10.91 -5.96
N GLY A 257 0.79 11.23 -7.18
CA GLY A 257 0.22 10.31 -8.14
C GLY A 257 -1.30 10.13 -7.96
N ASP A 258 -1.80 8.95 -8.29
CA ASP A 258 -3.25 8.72 -8.32
C ASP A 258 -3.92 8.75 -6.94
N CYS A 259 -3.15 8.57 -5.85
CA CYS A 259 -3.69 8.70 -4.50
C CYS A 259 -4.09 10.13 -4.13
N THR A 260 -3.61 11.14 -4.85
CA THR A 260 -3.99 12.55 -4.70
C THR A 260 -5.20 12.96 -5.55
N GLY A 261 -5.75 12.02 -6.33
CA GLY A 261 -6.96 12.24 -7.13
C GLY A 261 -6.71 12.40 -8.63
N LYS A 262 -7.79 12.70 -9.33
CA LYS A 262 -7.79 12.86 -10.80
C LYS A 262 -7.00 14.09 -11.26
N PRO A 263 -6.55 14.10 -12.54
CA PRO A 263 -6.65 13.02 -13.53
C PRO A 263 -5.64 11.90 -13.28
N TYR A 264 -6.05 10.65 -13.52
CA TYR A 264 -5.19 9.47 -13.38
C TYR A 264 -4.30 9.33 -14.62
N GLN A 265 -3.24 10.12 -14.67
CA GLN A 265 -2.34 10.23 -15.82
C GLN A 265 -0.89 10.00 -15.42
N ILE A 266 -0.14 9.29 -16.25
CA ILE A 266 1.27 8.97 -16.00
C ILE A 266 2.10 10.26 -15.88
N ALA A 267 1.89 11.22 -16.77
CA ALA A 267 2.61 12.50 -16.75
C ALA A 267 2.35 13.30 -15.46
N LYS A 268 1.08 13.34 -14.98
CA LYS A 268 0.74 13.93 -13.69
C LYS A 268 1.47 13.22 -12.55
N ALA A 269 1.38 11.91 -12.50
CA ALA A 269 1.99 11.11 -11.44
C ALA A 269 3.51 11.34 -11.35
N ILE A 270 4.22 11.35 -12.48
CA ILE A 270 5.65 11.64 -12.54
C ILE A 270 5.96 13.06 -12.05
N GLY A 271 5.19 14.06 -12.51
CA GLY A 271 5.37 15.46 -12.10
C GLY A 271 5.14 15.66 -10.61
N GLU A 272 4.09 15.07 -10.06
CA GLU A 272 3.80 15.12 -8.61
C GLU A 272 4.85 14.39 -7.79
N GLY A 273 5.37 13.24 -8.24
CA GLY A 273 6.47 12.53 -7.57
C GLY A 273 7.74 13.38 -7.48
N ASN A 274 8.07 14.11 -8.56
CA ASN A 274 9.17 15.08 -8.55
C ASN A 274 8.91 16.20 -7.54
N THR A 275 7.73 16.81 -7.55
CA THR A 275 7.34 17.88 -6.63
C THR A 275 7.40 17.42 -5.18
N ALA A 276 6.78 16.28 -4.86
CA ALA A 276 6.76 15.71 -3.50
C ALA A 276 8.16 15.50 -2.95
N LEU A 277 9.09 14.99 -3.78
CA LEU A 277 10.47 14.81 -3.34
C LEU A 277 11.17 16.14 -3.05
N HIS A 278 11.05 17.14 -3.92
CA HIS A 278 11.68 18.43 -3.69
C HIS A 278 11.13 19.11 -2.43
N SER A 279 9.85 18.98 -2.16
CA SER A 279 9.21 19.45 -0.94
C SER A 279 9.71 18.71 0.31
N ALA A 280 9.87 17.38 0.22
CA ALA A 280 10.47 16.60 1.29
C ALA A 280 11.91 17.04 1.59
N ILE A 281 12.72 17.32 0.56
CA ILE A 281 14.10 17.83 0.73
C ILE A 281 14.09 19.20 1.42
N THR A 282 13.20 20.10 1.03
CA THR A 282 13.04 21.42 1.67
C THR A 282 12.69 21.26 3.15
N TYR A 283 11.73 20.39 3.44
CA TYR A 283 11.36 20.07 4.82
C TYR A 283 12.54 19.54 5.64
N LEU A 284 13.30 18.58 5.13
CA LEU A 284 14.47 18.01 5.80
C LEU A 284 15.58 19.06 6.05
N SER A 285 15.76 19.99 5.12
CA SER A 285 16.72 21.08 5.28
C SER A 285 16.31 22.02 6.42
N ALA A 286 15.02 22.34 6.53
CA ALA A 286 14.47 23.15 7.61
C ALA A 286 14.51 22.44 8.98
N LEU A 287 14.49 21.10 9.02
CA LEU A 287 14.68 20.35 10.27
C LEU A 287 16.12 20.49 10.77
N LYS A 288 17.12 20.34 9.89
CA LYS A 288 18.55 20.42 10.25
C LYS A 288 18.91 21.81 10.78
N SER A 289 18.42 22.88 10.16
CA SER A 289 18.69 24.26 10.59
C SER A 289 18.07 24.65 11.95
N LYS A 290 17.21 23.84 12.54
CA LYS A 290 16.62 24.06 13.88
C LYS A 290 17.36 23.31 14.99
N ILE A 291 18.28 22.44 14.63
CA ILE A 291 19.06 21.59 15.57
C ILE A 291 20.47 22.22 15.78
N GLU A 292 20.92 23.03 14.84
CA GLU A 292 22.08 23.91 14.96
C GLU A 292 21.71 25.22 15.68
#